data_e2fb432e23b0e3caf6317c9633f69d78
#
_entry.id   e2fb432e23b0e3caf6317c9633f69d78
#
_cell.length_a   1.000
_cell.length_b   1.000
_cell.length_c   1.000
_cell.angle_alpha   90.00
_cell.angle_beta   90.00
_cell.angle_gamma   90.00
#
_symmetry.space_group_name_H-M   'P 1'
#
loop_
_entity.id
_entity.type
_entity.pdbx_description
1 polymer ?
#
loop_
_entity_poly.entity_id
_entity_poly.type
_entity_poly.pdbx_seq_one_letter_code
_entity_poly.pdbx_strand_id
1 'polypeptide(L)'
;TKAELVDYSGVKGCYIMRPYGYAIWENIQQILDGMFKRDGHTNVAMPMLIPESLLQKEKDHVEGFAPECAWVTVGGSEELPERLCIRPTSETLFCDHWSHVVHSWRDLPMLYNQWCSVLRWEKTTRPFLRGREFLWQEGHTLHATEEEARKETLHQLEVYADLCENYLAMPVI
;
A
#
# COMPACT_ATOMS: atom_id res chain seq x y z
N THR A 1 1.57 22.29 8.21
CA THR A 1 2.70 23.23 8.39
C THR A 1 2.67 23.94 9.76
N LYS A 2 1.56 24.58 10.17
CA LYS A 2 1.50 25.30 11.47
C LYS A 2 1.77 24.41 12.69
N ALA A 3 1.32 23.15 12.66
CA ALA A 3 1.57 22.17 13.72
C ALA A 3 2.93 21.46 13.56
N GLU A 4 3.77 21.89 12.62
CA GLU A 4 5.09 21.32 12.34
C GLU A 4 5.09 19.83 11.97
N LEU A 5 3.98 19.29 11.46
CA LEU A 5 3.84 17.89 11.08
C LEU A 5 4.39 17.61 9.68
N VAL A 6 4.16 18.52 8.74
CA VAL A 6 4.59 18.41 7.34
C VAL A 6 5.05 19.75 6.77
N ASP A 7 5.92 19.65 5.75
CA ASP A 7 6.32 20.77 4.90
C ASP A 7 6.13 20.44 3.42
N TYR A 8 6.14 21.47 2.59
CA TYR A 8 6.10 21.32 1.14
C TYR A 8 7.47 20.89 0.60
N SER A 9 7.46 20.02 -0.39
CA SER A 9 8.64 19.72 -1.20
C SER A 9 8.63 20.54 -2.51
N GLY A 10 9.67 20.37 -3.32
CA GLY A 10 9.71 20.94 -4.67
C GLY A 10 8.71 20.31 -5.66
N VAL A 11 8.05 19.22 -5.29
CA VAL A 11 7.08 18.51 -6.12
C VAL A 11 5.69 18.63 -5.50
N LYS A 12 4.74 19.16 -6.27
CA LYS A 12 3.35 19.32 -5.81
C LYS A 12 2.76 17.97 -5.39
N GLY A 13 2.24 17.92 -4.18
CA GLY A 13 1.60 16.71 -3.63
C GLY A 13 2.57 15.69 -3.01
N CYS A 14 3.89 15.94 -3.08
CA CYS A 14 4.88 15.20 -2.32
C CYS A 14 5.31 16.05 -1.13
N TYR A 15 5.03 15.58 0.06
CA TYR A 15 5.24 16.36 1.29
C TYR A 15 6.41 15.78 2.08
N ILE A 16 7.12 16.67 2.76
CA ILE A 16 8.14 16.28 3.73
C ILE A 16 7.42 16.01 5.06
N MET A 17 7.46 14.76 5.52
CA MET A 17 6.97 14.42 6.84
C MET A 17 8.01 14.85 7.88
N ARG A 18 7.66 15.83 8.74
CA ARG A 18 8.55 16.33 9.79
C ARG A 18 8.58 15.37 10.99
N PRO A 19 9.56 15.49 11.90
CA PRO A 19 9.71 14.55 13.02
C PRO A 19 8.45 14.29 13.83
N TYR A 20 7.66 15.31 14.17
CA TYR A 20 6.40 15.13 14.91
C TYR A 20 5.33 14.37 14.08
N GLY A 21 5.23 14.68 12.80
CA GLY A 21 4.32 13.95 11.91
C GLY A 21 4.77 12.51 11.70
N TYR A 22 6.07 12.31 11.54
CA TYR A 22 6.62 10.96 11.36
C TYR A 22 6.53 10.12 12.64
N ALA A 23 6.69 10.72 13.82
CA ALA A 23 6.50 10.03 15.09
C ALA A 23 5.07 9.48 15.28
N ILE A 24 4.05 10.20 14.79
CA ILE A 24 2.68 9.68 14.77
C ILE A 24 2.62 8.43 13.89
N TRP A 25 3.22 8.48 12.70
CA TRP A 25 3.29 7.35 11.80
C TRP A 25 4.02 6.14 12.40
N GLU A 26 5.18 6.36 13.02
CA GLU A 26 5.95 5.30 13.68
C GLU A 26 5.15 4.60 14.78
N ASN A 27 4.41 5.35 15.60
CA ASN A 27 3.53 4.79 16.62
C ASN A 27 2.39 3.96 16.01
N ILE A 28 1.74 4.48 14.97
CA ILE A 28 0.69 3.73 14.25
C ILE A 28 1.28 2.43 13.68
N GLN A 29 2.42 2.52 13.02
CA GLN A 29 3.09 1.38 12.43
C GLN A 29 3.44 0.33 13.49
N GLN A 30 4.04 0.73 14.60
CA GLN A 30 4.43 -0.17 15.66
C GLN A 30 3.24 -0.92 16.28
N ILE A 31 2.15 -0.20 16.55
CA ILE A 31 0.94 -0.77 17.17
C ILE A 31 0.25 -1.72 16.19
N LEU A 32 -0.01 -1.25 14.99
CA LEU A 32 -0.76 -2.00 13.99
C LEU A 32 0.02 -3.21 13.46
N ASP A 33 1.35 -3.08 13.27
CA ASP A 33 2.21 -4.20 12.89
C ASP A 33 2.20 -5.31 13.95
N GLY A 34 2.16 -4.92 15.23
CA GLY A 34 2.01 -5.87 16.33
C GLY A 34 0.66 -6.60 16.30
N MET A 35 -0.43 -5.93 15.90
CA MET A 35 -1.75 -6.55 15.72
C MET A 35 -1.72 -7.55 14.56
N PHE A 36 -1.23 -7.16 13.40
CA PHE A 36 -1.11 -8.05 12.24
C PHE A 36 -0.29 -9.31 12.52
N LYS A 37 0.84 -9.15 13.21
CA LYS A 37 1.70 -10.29 13.57
C LYS A 37 1.02 -11.26 14.54
N ARG A 38 0.22 -10.76 15.48
CA ARG A 38 -0.59 -11.62 16.36
C ARG A 38 -1.61 -12.44 15.58
N ASP A 39 -2.13 -11.88 14.48
CA ASP A 39 -3.08 -12.55 13.60
C ASP A 39 -2.40 -13.46 12.56
N GLY A 40 -1.08 -13.58 12.61
CA GLY A 40 -0.30 -14.48 11.75
C GLY A 40 0.20 -13.87 10.45
N HIS A 41 0.04 -12.56 10.25
CA HIS A 41 0.59 -11.88 9.08
C HIS A 41 2.11 -11.77 9.15
N THR A 42 2.72 -11.84 7.97
CA THR A 42 4.16 -11.64 7.79
C THR A 42 4.42 -10.46 6.87
N ASN A 43 5.43 -9.67 7.21
CA ASN A 43 5.82 -8.53 6.38
C ASN A 43 6.69 -8.99 5.21
N VAL A 44 6.41 -8.41 4.06
CA VAL A 44 7.16 -8.60 2.82
C VAL A 44 7.53 -7.25 2.21
N ALA A 45 8.39 -7.27 1.20
CA ALA A 45 8.72 -6.08 0.43
C ALA A 45 8.60 -6.40 -1.07
N MET A 46 7.66 -5.77 -1.74
CA MET A 46 7.50 -5.84 -3.18
C MET A 46 8.28 -4.70 -3.86
N PRO A 47 8.74 -4.89 -5.11
CA PRO A 47 9.39 -3.84 -5.87
C PRO A 47 8.51 -2.59 -6.03
N MET A 48 9.15 -1.42 -6.12
CA MET A 48 8.45 -0.15 -6.39
C MET A 48 7.96 -0.06 -7.84
N LEU A 49 8.69 -0.66 -8.76
CA LEU A 49 8.44 -0.54 -10.20
C LEU A 49 7.68 -1.75 -10.72
N ILE A 50 6.62 -1.49 -11.46
CA ILE A 50 5.75 -2.50 -12.06
C ILE A 50 5.83 -2.36 -13.58
N PRO A 51 6.20 -3.40 -14.34
CA PRO A 51 6.19 -3.37 -15.79
C PRO A 51 4.78 -3.10 -16.33
N GLU A 52 4.67 -2.26 -17.37
CA GLU A 52 3.37 -1.99 -18.00
C GLU A 52 2.68 -3.26 -18.50
N SER A 53 3.44 -4.19 -19.05
CA SER A 53 2.94 -5.50 -19.50
C SER A 53 2.27 -6.30 -18.40
N LEU A 54 2.76 -6.20 -17.16
CA LEU A 54 2.14 -6.86 -16.02
C LEU A 54 0.82 -6.19 -15.63
N LEU A 55 0.74 -4.87 -15.65
CA LEU A 55 -0.49 -4.13 -15.40
C LEU A 55 -1.56 -4.40 -16.47
N GLN A 56 -1.16 -4.60 -17.72
CA GLN A 56 -2.09 -4.89 -18.82
C GLN A 56 -2.74 -6.27 -18.70
N LYS A 57 -2.11 -7.24 -18.04
CA LYS A 57 -2.72 -8.56 -17.79
C LYS A 57 -3.94 -8.48 -16.89
N GLU A 58 -4.01 -7.47 -16.05
CA GLU A 58 -5.10 -7.26 -15.08
C GLU A 58 -5.96 -6.03 -15.44
N LYS A 59 -6.24 -5.87 -16.74
CA LYS A 59 -6.91 -4.68 -17.29
C LYS A 59 -8.19 -4.26 -16.57
N ASP A 60 -8.94 -5.22 -16.06
CA ASP A 60 -10.21 -4.97 -15.36
C ASP A 60 -10.00 -4.32 -13.98
N HIS A 61 -8.81 -4.51 -13.37
CA HIS A 61 -8.43 -3.88 -12.10
C HIS A 61 -7.69 -2.56 -12.28
N VAL A 62 -7.02 -2.37 -13.40
CA VAL A 62 -6.14 -1.23 -13.69
C VAL A 62 -6.88 -0.03 -14.30
N GLU A 63 -8.03 -0.22 -14.92
CA GLU A 63 -8.77 0.89 -15.55
C GLU A 63 -9.08 2.03 -14.57
N GLY A 64 -9.33 1.72 -13.29
CA GLY A 64 -9.53 2.71 -12.24
C GLY A 64 -8.28 3.50 -11.84
N PHE A 65 -7.08 2.94 -12.05
CA PHE A 65 -5.80 3.54 -11.66
C PHE A 65 -5.02 4.16 -12.82
N ALA A 66 -5.35 3.83 -14.06
CA ALA A 66 -4.62 4.29 -15.24
C ALA A 66 -4.40 5.81 -15.30
N PRO A 67 -5.37 6.68 -14.93
CA PRO A 67 -5.17 8.13 -14.90
C PRO A 67 -4.26 8.62 -13.77
N GLU A 68 -4.03 7.81 -12.75
CA GLU A 68 -3.29 8.15 -11.54
C GLU A 68 -1.88 7.54 -11.50
N CYS A 69 -1.46 6.83 -12.55
CA CYS A 69 -0.14 6.25 -12.65
C CYS A 69 0.92 7.28 -13.00
N ALA A 70 2.08 7.18 -12.34
CA ALA A 70 3.30 7.84 -12.75
C ALA A 70 4.22 6.82 -13.43
N TRP A 71 4.85 7.22 -14.52
CA TRP A 71 5.62 6.33 -15.37
C TRP A 71 7.09 6.71 -15.42
N VAL A 72 7.96 5.72 -15.31
CA VAL A 72 9.38 5.83 -15.57
C VAL A 72 9.63 5.32 -16.99
N THR A 73 10.21 6.18 -17.82
CA THR A 73 10.48 5.90 -19.25
C THR A 73 11.96 5.90 -19.58
N VAL A 74 12.79 6.42 -18.67
CA VAL A 74 14.25 6.53 -18.83
C VAL A 74 14.92 5.96 -17.61
N GLY A 75 15.90 5.08 -17.79
CA GLY A 75 16.76 4.52 -16.76
C GLY A 75 18.20 4.95 -16.98
N GLY A 76 18.79 5.71 -16.06
CA GLY A 76 20.10 6.34 -16.30
C GLY A 76 20.00 7.36 -17.44
N SER A 77 20.70 7.11 -18.54
CA SER A 77 20.69 7.94 -19.76
C SER A 77 19.98 7.28 -20.95
N GLU A 78 19.38 6.12 -20.76
CA GLU A 78 18.79 5.32 -21.83
C GLU A 78 17.27 5.24 -21.69
N GLU A 79 16.55 5.30 -22.80
CA GLU A 79 15.12 5.01 -22.83
C GLU A 79 14.87 3.54 -22.51
N LEU A 80 13.88 3.28 -21.67
CA LEU A 80 13.50 1.92 -21.33
C LEU A 80 12.72 1.28 -22.49
N PRO A 81 12.97 -0.01 -22.80
CA PRO A 81 12.23 -0.73 -23.84
C PRO A 81 10.75 -0.88 -23.49
N GLU A 82 10.42 -0.81 -22.22
CA GLU A 82 9.08 -0.83 -21.64
C GLU A 82 8.99 0.18 -20.50
N ARG A 83 7.95 0.97 -20.44
CA ARG A 83 7.75 1.89 -19.32
C ARG A 83 7.35 1.15 -18.05
N LEU A 84 7.80 1.68 -16.93
CA LEU A 84 7.55 1.10 -15.61
C LEU A 84 6.65 2.05 -14.81
N CYS A 85 5.61 1.50 -14.20
CA CYS A 85 4.74 2.24 -13.29
C CYS A 85 5.37 2.31 -11.91
N ILE A 86 5.42 3.51 -11.31
CA ILE A 86 5.66 3.62 -9.87
C ILE A 86 4.38 3.13 -9.18
N ARG A 87 4.49 2.14 -8.32
CA ARG A 87 3.34 1.44 -7.72
C ARG A 87 2.28 2.38 -7.13
N PRO A 88 1.04 2.35 -7.60
CA PRO A 88 -0.10 2.98 -6.93
C PRO A 88 -0.73 2.06 -5.87
N THR A 89 -0.48 0.77 -6.00
CA THR A 89 -0.74 -0.36 -5.11
C THR A 89 0.14 -1.51 -5.59
N SER A 90 0.36 -2.52 -4.77
CA SER A 90 1.20 -3.68 -5.15
C SER A 90 0.39 -4.95 -5.44
N GLU A 91 -0.91 -4.89 -5.52
CA GLU A 91 -1.81 -6.03 -5.72
C GLU A 91 -1.39 -6.91 -6.91
N THR A 92 -1.12 -6.29 -8.05
CA THR A 92 -0.65 -6.99 -9.26
C THR A 92 0.63 -7.78 -9.03
N LEU A 93 1.59 -7.21 -8.27
CA LEU A 93 2.84 -7.89 -7.92
C LEU A 93 2.60 -9.07 -6.97
N PHE A 94 1.70 -8.91 -5.99
CA PHE A 94 1.33 -10.00 -5.09
C PHE A 94 0.70 -11.16 -5.86
N CYS A 95 -0.26 -10.87 -6.73
CA CYS A 95 -0.93 -11.89 -7.55
C CYS A 95 0.05 -12.61 -8.49
N ASP A 96 0.92 -11.87 -9.16
CA ASP A 96 1.95 -12.46 -10.02
C ASP A 96 2.90 -13.36 -9.22
N HIS A 97 3.41 -12.87 -8.08
CA HIS A 97 4.27 -13.65 -7.20
C HIS A 97 3.59 -14.94 -6.72
N TRP A 98 2.37 -14.85 -6.24
CA TRP A 98 1.63 -16.03 -5.74
C TRP A 98 1.35 -17.05 -6.82
N SER A 99 1.14 -16.63 -8.06
CA SER A 99 0.98 -17.55 -9.18
C SER A 99 2.19 -18.47 -9.41
N HIS A 100 3.36 -18.06 -8.90
CA HIS A 100 4.60 -18.82 -9.02
C HIS A 100 4.95 -19.66 -7.78
N VAL A 101 4.44 -19.31 -6.61
CA VAL A 101 4.84 -19.95 -5.33
C VAL A 101 3.76 -20.82 -4.70
N VAL A 102 2.49 -20.62 -5.06
CA VAL A 102 1.39 -21.45 -4.57
C VAL A 102 1.24 -22.68 -5.45
N HIS A 103 1.51 -23.85 -4.86
CA HIS A 103 1.47 -25.11 -5.58
C HIS A 103 0.38 -26.06 -5.06
N SER A 104 -0.12 -25.82 -3.86
CA SER A 104 -1.20 -26.61 -3.27
C SER A 104 -2.02 -25.83 -2.27
N TRP A 105 -3.20 -26.36 -1.92
CA TRP A 105 -4.03 -25.79 -0.87
C TRP A 105 -3.36 -25.75 0.51
N ARG A 106 -2.30 -26.54 0.72
CA ARG A 106 -1.48 -26.55 1.94
C ARG A 106 -0.64 -25.30 2.13
N ASP A 107 -0.43 -24.55 1.05
CA ASP A 107 0.29 -23.27 1.09
C ASP A 107 -0.60 -22.12 1.60
N LEU A 108 -1.90 -22.40 1.76
CA LEU A 108 -2.90 -21.42 2.16
C LEU A 108 -3.28 -21.56 3.66
N PRO A 109 -3.70 -20.47 4.30
CA PRO A 109 -3.78 -19.11 3.77
C PRO A 109 -2.39 -18.46 3.70
N MET A 110 -2.20 -17.53 2.74
CA MET A 110 -1.07 -16.60 2.76
C MET A 110 -1.55 -15.24 3.27
N LEU A 111 -0.91 -14.74 4.32
CA LEU A 111 -1.27 -13.50 4.99
C LEU A 111 -0.06 -12.56 4.97
N TYR A 112 0.02 -11.72 3.95
CA TYR A 112 1.15 -10.82 3.75
C TYR A 112 0.75 -9.37 4.01
N ASN A 113 1.68 -8.62 4.59
CA ASN A 113 1.57 -7.18 4.77
C ASN A 113 2.83 -6.50 4.25
N GLN A 114 2.69 -5.31 3.73
CA GLN A 114 3.79 -4.47 3.29
C GLN A 114 3.61 -3.05 3.81
N TRP A 115 4.64 -2.54 4.49
CA TRP A 115 4.78 -1.14 4.83
C TRP A 115 5.61 -0.45 3.75
N CYS A 116 5.03 0.53 3.09
CA CYS A 116 5.72 1.21 1.99
C CYS A 116 5.12 2.58 1.69
N SER A 117 5.74 3.30 0.77
CA SER A 117 5.11 4.42 0.09
C SER A 117 4.52 3.97 -1.25
N VAL A 118 3.47 4.63 -1.67
CA VAL A 118 2.85 4.50 -2.99
C VAL A 118 2.69 5.87 -3.62
N LEU A 119 2.48 5.89 -4.92
CA LEU A 119 2.33 7.13 -5.68
C LEU A 119 1.08 7.07 -6.56
N ARG A 120 0.17 8.03 -6.32
CA ARG A 120 -1.05 8.24 -7.11
C ARG A 120 -1.09 9.66 -7.60
N TRP A 121 -1.16 9.86 -8.91
CA TRP A 121 -1.02 11.17 -9.53
C TRP A 121 -2.29 12.01 -9.38
N GLU A 122 -2.62 12.32 -8.13
CA GLU A 122 -3.80 13.08 -7.74
C GLU A 122 -3.80 14.50 -8.32
N LYS A 123 -4.94 14.95 -8.80
CA LYS A 123 -5.13 16.32 -9.31
C LYS A 123 -5.18 17.34 -8.17
N THR A 124 -5.89 17.00 -7.10
CA THR A 124 -6.07 17.84 -5.92
C THR A 124 -5.36 17.22 -4.72
N THR A 125 -4.50 17.98 -4.08
CA THR A 125 -3.70 17.52 -2.94
C THR A 125 -3.88 18.45 -1.74
N ARG A 126 -3.80 17.88 -0.53
CA ARG A 126 -3.80 18.60 0.74
C ARG A 126 -2.71 18.03 1.66
N PRO A 127 -1.88 18.88 2.27
CA PRO A 127 -0.87 18.42 3.21
C PRO A 127 -1.47 17.51 4.29
N PHE A 128 -0.80 16.41 4.61
CA PHE A 128 -1.17 15.39 5.58
C PHE A 128 -2.40 14.54 5.23
N LEU A 129 -3.35 15.06 4.48
CA LEU A 129 -4.62 14.37 4.20
C LEU A 129 -4.64 13.66 2.84
N ARG A 130 -4.01 14.24 1.82
CA ARG A 130 -4.02 13.70 0.46
C ARG A 130 -2.79 14.14 -0.32
N GLY A 131 -1.79 13.28 -0.38
CA GLY A 131 -0.58 13.46 -1.17
C GLY A 131 -0.60 12.67 -2.46
N ARG A 132 0.30 13.00 -3.40
CA ARG A 132 0.63 12.13 -4.53
C ARG A 132 1.45 10.94 -4.10
N GLU A 133 2.41 11.17 -3.23
CA GLU A 133 3.15 10.15 -2.50
C GLU A 133 2.68 10.12 -1.04
N PHE A 134 2.44 8.94 -0.51
CA PHE A 134 2.05 8.78 0.88
C PHE A 134 2.50 7.42 1.43
N LEU A 135 2.72 7.39 2.73
CA LEU A 135 3.01 6.19 3.48
C LEU A 135 1.70 5.44 3.77
N TRP A 136 1.75 4.14 3.65
CA TRP A 136 0.64 3.28 4.00
C TRP A 136 1.10 1.89 4.41
N GLN A 137 0.17 1.05 4.77
CA GLN A 137 0.32 -0.39 4.72
C GLN A 137 -0.69 -0.97 3.72
N GLU A 138 -0.34 -2.06 3.11
CA GLU A 138 -1.24 -2.85 2.29
C GLU A 138 -1.12 -4.32 2.71
N GLY A 139 -2.25 -4.88 3.14
CA GLY A 139 -2.38 -6.30 3.44
C GLY A 139 -3.00 -7.00 2.23
N HIS A 140 -2.35 -8.06 1.76
CA HIS A 140 -2.88 -8.91 0.72
C HIS A 140 -2.89 -10.33 1.23
N THR A 141 -4.04 -11.00 1.10
CA THR A 141 -4.24 -12.34 1.63
C THR A 141 -4.82 -13.26 0.58
N LEU A 142 -4.41 -14.51 0.62
CA LEU A 142 -4.86 -15.54 -0.29
C LEU A 142 -5.44 -16.71 0.51
N HIS A 143 -6.65 -17.14 0.18
CA HIS A 143 -7.42 -18.13 0.90
C HIS A 143 -7.91 -19.25 -0.02
N ALA A 144 -8.26 -20.40 0.57
CA ALA A 144 -8.80 -21.52 -0.18
C ALA A 144 -10.27 -21.29 -0.58
N THR A 145 -11.02 -20.51 0.21
CA THR A 145 -12.45 -20.27 -0.01
C THR A 145 -12.81 -18.79 0.12
N GLU A 146 -13.90 -18.39 -0.50
CA GLU A 146 -14.47 -17.04 -0.35
C GLU A 146 -14.87 -16.75 1.10
N GLU A 147 -15.39 -17.74 1.81
CA GLU A 147 -15.80 -17.60 3.21
C GLU A 147 -14.61 -17.23 4.10
N GLU A 148 -13.48 -17.90 3.93
CA GLU A 148 -12.24 -17.59 4.65
C GLU A 148 -11.73 -16.18 4.33
N ALA A 149 -11.71 -15.79 3.05
CA ALA A 149 -11.30 -14.46 2.62
C ALA A 149 -12.23 -13.38 3.20
N ARG A 150 -13.55 -13.61 3.19
CA ARG A 150 -14.52 -12.69 3.77
C ARG A 150 -14.34 -12.52 5.28
N LYS A 151 -14.12 -13.62 6.00
CA LYS A 151 -13.87 -13.60 7.44
C LYS A 151 -12.63 -12.79 7.77
N GLU A 152 -11.55 -12.99 7.03
CA GLU A 152 -10.30 -12.25 7.20
C GLU A 152 -10.50 -10.74 6.94
N THR A 153 -11.21 -10.39 5.88
CA THR A 153 -11.51 -9.00 5.55
C THR A 153 -12.28 -8.29 6.67
N LEU A 154 -13.30 -8.94 7.22
CA LEU A 154 -14.08 -8.39 8.32
C LEU A 154 -13.26 -8.29 9.61
N HIS A 155 -12.42 -9.28 9.90
CA HIS A 155 -11.52 -9.25 11.04
C HIS A 155 -10.53 -8.08 10.96
N GLN A 156 -9.94 -7.83 9.79
CA GLN A 156 -9.03 -6.70 9.62
C GLN A 156 -9.73 -5.34 9.74
N LEU A 157 -11.00 -5.26 9.38
CA LEU A 157 -11.81 -4.06 9.64
C LEU A 157 -11.95 -3.79 11.15
N GLU A 158 -12.15 -4.85 11.96
CA GLU A 158 -12.19 -4.75 13.42
C GLU A 158 -10.83 -4.33 14.00
N VAL A 159 -9.72 -4.82 13.45
CA VAL A 159 -8.36 -4.41 13.84
C VAL A 159 -8.15 -2.91 13.61
N TYR A 160 -8.60 -2.38 12.48
CA TYR A 160 -8.53 -0.93 12.22
C TYR A 160 -9.44 -0.14 13.16
N ALA A 161 -10.62 -0.63 13.48
CA ALA A 161 -11.51 0.01 14.44
C ALA A 161 -10.85 0.06 15.83
N ASP A 162 -10.24 -1.02 16.29
CA ASP A 162 -9.49 -1.08 17.56
C ASP A 162 -8.37 -0.04 17.61
N LEU A 163 -7.56 0.06 16.53
CA LEU A 163 -6.53 1.09 16.43
C LEU A 163 -7.13 2.50 16.53
N CYS A 164 -8.19 2.78 15.77
CA CYS A 164 -8.81 4.10 15.74
C CYS A 164 -9.38 4.48 17.10
N GLU A 165 -10.15 3.62 17.72
CA GLU A 165 -10.88 3.92 18.96
C GLU A 165 -9.96 3.92 20.19
N ASN A 166 -9.13 2.90 20.34
CA ASN A 166 -8.40 2.67 21.57
C ASN A 166 -7.01 3.34 21.60
N TYR A 167 -6.42 3.64 20.45
CA TYR A 167 -5.10 4.27 20.37
C TYR A 167 -5.10 5.68 19.80
N LEU A 168 -5.97 5.96 18.84
CA LEU A 168 -6.06 7.27 18.20
C LEU A 168 -7.18 8.14 18.78
N ALA A 169 -8.03 7.60 19.65
CA ALA A 169 -9.23 8.26 20.20
C ALA A 169 -10.16 8.82 19.10
N MET A 170 -10.26 8.11 17.99
CA MET A 170 -11.08 8.44 16.84
C MET A 170 -12.28 7.49 16.80
N PRO A 171 -13.50 7.94 17.08
CA PRO A 171 -14.68 7.10 16.95
C PRO A 171 -14.91 6.73 15.48
N VAL A 172 -15.21 5.46 15.24
CA VAL A 172 -15.53 4.93 13.91
C VAL A 172 -16.92 4.27 13.93
N ILE A 173 -17.58 4.23 12.75
CA ILE A 173 -18.93 3.68 12.58
C ILE A 173 -18.86 2.57 11.53
#